data_15b100dce29896ad6f2da452e6e8c437
#
_entry.id   15b100dce29896ad6f2da452e6e8c437
#
_cell.length_a   1.000
_cell.length_b   1.000
_cell.length_c   1.000
_cell.angle_alpha   90.00
_cell.angle_beta   90.00
_cell.angle_gamma   90.00
#
_symmetry.space_group_name_H-M   'P 1'
#
loop_
_entity.id
_entity.type
_entity.pdbx_description
1 polymer ?
#
loop_
_entity_poly.entity_id
_entity_poly.type
_entity_poly.pdbx_seq_one_letter_code
_entity_poly.pdbx_strand_id
1 'polypeptide(L)'
;MEAFLSLGRLDHVTMVMALHPDYLNCFLSTQDALLELDGPLPRPWRYYIVIMAVARHQCFYLVQQYSAGFLEAGGEENWLRGLQHTHPKIRCLQTLNKLLAHRPWLITQQHIQSSLLQELVCPGADARWSLAELIHAVVLMAHSHSLASFVWGCGLQPEPDHLGGHTFHPPSPSNQELGNACRPHSPTNNKPQSLHSPASEDGKPEVGVMEVEVLMKRMVELQRQEWSQEEMITRFERERREVIPTAVVRGTPPDLLLRLVQDPDFSYEDFSVRGEQSPPTMRAQDYSWEDHGFSLMNRLLPDMSQLLEEKFQVVCGLTYNRMAMHEDVDTRSLRKALWNYIHCLYGIRYDDYDYGEVNVLLERGLKVYVKTVACHPEQTTASLYSAFWRHFRHSEKVHVNLLLMEARLQAALLYALRAITNYMT
;
A
#
# COMPACT_ATOMS: atom_id res chain seq x y z
N MET A 1 12.33 -1.02 19.27
CA MET A 1 13.63 -1.54 19.74
C MET A 1 13.85 -2.96 19.22
N GLU A 2 12.90 -3.91 19.44
CA GLU A 2 13.03 -5.30 18.98
C GLU A 2 13.26 -5.43 17.47
N ALA A 3 12.45 -4.76 16.64
CA ALA A 3 12.63 -4.76 15.18
C ALA A 3 14.02 -4.27 14.76
N PHE A 4 14.57 -3.27 15.44
CA PHE A 4 15.93 -2.80 15.18
C PHE A 4 16.99 -3.84 15.55
N LEU A 5 16.80 -4.54 16.67
CA LEU A 5 17.74 -5.57 17.11
C LEU A 5 17.72 -6.81 16.19
N SER A 6 16.55 -7.14 15.62
CA SER A 6 16.41 -8.28 14.71
C SER A 6 16.89 -7.98 13.29
N LEU A 7 16.61 -6.77 12.79
CA LEU A 7 16.92 -6.38 11.41
C LEU A 7 18.31 -5.73 11.25
N GLY A 8 18.94 -5.30 12.34
CA GLY A 8 20.23 -4.57 12.33
C GLY A 8 20.18 -3.17 11.75
N ARG A 9 19.03 -2.76 11.17
CA ARG A 9 18.80 -1.46 10.54
C ARG A 9 17.30 -1.13 10.53
N LEU A 10 16.95 0.15 10.40
CA LEU A 10 15.56 0.59 10.26
C LEU A 10 15.42 1.45 9.00
N ASP A 11 14.54 1.04 8.12
CA ASP A 11 14.06 1.86 7.02
C ASP A 11 12.89 2.77 7.45
N HIS A 12 12.57 3.76 6.63
CA HIS A 12 11.49 4.69 6.95
C HIS A 12 10.11 4.03 6.97
N VAL A 13 9.87 2.96 6.21
CA VAL A 13 8.63 2.17 6.25
C VAL A 13 8.44 1.57 7.63
N THR A 14 9.46 0.85 8.12
CA THR A 14 9.46 0.23 9.46
C THR A 14 9.30 1.29 10.57
N MET A 15 10.00 2.43 10.45
CA MET A 15 9.91 3.52 11.44
C MET A 15 8.50 4.11 11.53
N VAL A 16 7.82 4.32 10.40
CA VAL A 16 6.46 4.86 10.40
C VAL A 16 5.44 3.82 10.83
N MET A 17 5.58 2.56 10.41
CA MET A 17 4.73 1.46 10.89
C MET A 17 4.91 1.19 12.38
N ALA A 18 6.06 1.51 12.99
CA ALA A 18 6.31 1.37 14.42
C ALA A 18 5.43 2.25 15.32
N LEU A 19 4.69 3.21 14.75
CA LEU A 19 3.61 3.91 15.45
C LEU A 19 2.46 2.95 15.82
N HIS A 20 2.39 1.77 15.18
CA HIS A 20 1.44 0.70 15.43
C HIS A 20 2.20 -0.64 15.56
N PRO A 21 2.78 -0.96 16.74
CA PRO A 21 3.68 -2.10 16.93
C PRO A 21 3.05 -3.45 16.56
N ASP A 22 1.77 -3.66 16.90
CA ASP A 22 1.08 -4.91 16.60
C ASP A 22 0.99 -5.13 15.08
N TYR A 23 0.68 -4.08 14.33
CA TYR A 23 0.66 -4.14 12.88
C TYR A 23 2.06 -4.34 12.29
N LEU A 24 3.08 -3.64 12.81
CA LEU A 24 4.45 -3.81 12.36
C LEU A 24 4.92 -5.26 12.48
N ASN A 25 4.61 -5.94 13.58
CA ASN A 25 4.97 -7.34 13.77
C ASN A 25 4.34 -8.23 12.68
N CYS A 26 3.04 -8.08 12.41
CA CYS A 26 2.36 -8.81 11.34
C CYS A 26 2.95 -8.48 9.95
N PHE A 27 3.29 -7.20 9.71
CA PHE A 27 3.91 -6.76 8.47
C PHE A 27 5.28 -7.41 8.26
N LEU A 28 6.16 -7.38 9.26
CA LEU A 28 7.50 -7.97 9.17
C LEU A 28 7.44 -9.48 8.98
N SER A 29 6.57 -10.19 9.70
CA SER A 29 6.35 -11.63 9.50
C SER A 29 5.84 -11.95 8.10
N THR A 30 4.97 -11.11 7.54
CA THR A 30 4.48 -11.26 6.16
C THR A 30 5.60 -11.02 5.14
N GLN A 31 6.43 -9.99 5.34
CA GLN A 31 7.57 -9.69 4.48
C GLN A 31 8.59 -10.83 4.47
N ASP A 32 8.93 -11.35 5.64
CA ASP A 32 9.85 -12.47 5.80
C ASP A 32 9.32 -13.72 5.08
N ALA A 33 8.06 -14.06 5.29
CA ALA A 33 7.43 -15.20 4.61
C ALA A 33 7.35 -15.03 3.08
N LEU A 34 7.12 -13.81 2.59
CA LEU A 34 7.07 -13.54 1.15
C LEU A 34 8.43 -13.60 0.48
N LEU A 35 9.48 -13.07 1.14
CA LEU A 35 10.77 -12.84 0.51
C LEU A 35 11.84 -13.86 0.90
N GLU A 36 11.90 -14.23 2.19
CA GLU A 36 13.04 -14.96 2.77
C GLU A 36 12.77 -16.44 3.03
N LEU A 37 11.62 -16.77 3.62
CA LEU A 37 11.32 -18.15 3.99
C LEU A 37 11.17 -19.06 2.77
N ASP A 38 11.27 -20.38 2.99
CA ASP A 38 11.09 -21.38 1.95
C ASP A 38 9.73 -21.22 1.25
N GLY A 39 9.73 -21.33 -0.07
CA GLY A 39 8.52 -21.15 -0.87
C GLY A 39 8.71 -21.57 -2.32
N PRO A 40 7.64 -21.54 -3.12
CA PRO A 40 7.66 -22.09 -4.48
C PRO A 40 8.56 -21.31 -5.46
N LEU A 41 8.92 -20.05 -5.14
CA LEU A 41 9.72 -19.20 -6.01
C LEU A 41 11.15 -19.05 -5.48
N PRO A 42 12.19 -19.06 -6.36
CA PRO A 42 13.55 -18.71 -5.98
C PRO A 42 13.62 -17.29 -5.39
N ARG A 43 14.43 -17.08 -4.34
CA ARG A 43 14.55 -15.77 -3.66
C ARG A 43 14.84 -14.61 -4.62
N PRO A 44 15.79 -14.66 -5.57
CA PRO A 44 16.03 -13.55 -6.48
C PRO A 44 14.78 -13.19 -7.31
N TRP A 45 13.99 -14.19 -7.72
CA TRP A 45 12.77 -13.95 -8.49
C TRP A 45 11.72 -13.21 -7.70
N ARG A 46 11.58 -13.49 -6.39
CA ARG A 46 10.65 -12.80 -5.50
C ARG A 46 10.97 -11.31 -5.44
N TYR A 47 12.25 -10.97 -5.20
CA TYR A 47 12.71 -9.58 -5.19
C TYR A 47 12.47 -8.88 -6.54
N TYR A 48 12.75 -9.57 -7.65
CA TYR A 48 12.52 -8.96 -8.96
C TYR A 48 11.02 -8.73 -9.25
N ILE A 49 10.14 -9.63 -8.85
CA ILE A 49 8.68 -9.45 -8.96
C ILE A 49 8.24 -8.21 -8.16
N VAL A 50 8.79 -8.00 -6.96
CA VAL A 50 8.53 -6.78 -6.18
C VAL A 50 9.02 -5.54 -6.93
N ILE A 51 10.27 -5.55 -7.46
CA ILE A 51 10.85 -4.42 -8.19
C ILE A 51 9.95 -4.01 -9.37
N MET A 52 9.52 -4.96 -10.20
CA MET A 52 8.66 -4.65 -11.34
C MET A 52 7.25 -4.18 -10.91
N ALA A 53 6.75 -4.61 -9.77
CA ALA A 53 5.46 -4.18 -9.24
C ALA A 53 5.53 -2.74 -8.72
N VAL A 54 6.52 -2.40 -7.88
CA VAL A 54 6.65 -1.06 -7.34
C VAL A 54 7.07 -0.02 -8.39
N ALA A 55 7.78 -0.45 -9.45
CA ALA A 55 8.13 0.40 -10.59
C ALA A 55 6.88 0.89 -11.35
N ARG A 56 5.77 0.11 -11.39
CA ARG A 56 4.49 0.54 -11.96
C ARG A 56 3.94 1.81 -11.32
N HIS A 57 4.19 2.02 -10.03
CA HIS A 57 3.76 3.18 -9.25
C HIS A 57 4.86 4.24 -9.14
N GLN A 58 5.91 4.15 -9.97
CA GLN A 58 7.03 5.08 -9.96
C GLN A 58 7.65 5.26 -8.57
N CYS A 59 7.57 4.22 -7.72
CA CYS A 59 8.07 4.25 -6.35
C CYS A 59 9.58 3.96 -6.33
N PHE A 60 10.38 4.99 -6.66
CA PHE A 60 11.85 4.88 -6.71
C PHE A 60 12.46 4.40 -5.39
N TYR A 61 11.89 4.85 -4.27
CA TYR A 61 12.29 4.43 -2.93
C TYR A 61 12.33 2.89 -2.80
N LEU A 62 11.21 2.23 -3.10
CA LEU A 62 11.12 0.77 -3.00
C LEU A 62 11.94 0.06 -4.09
N VAL A 63 12.00 0.62 -5.31
CA VAL A 63 12.84 0.04 -6.37
C VAL A 63 14.30 -0.01 -5.92
N GLN A 64 14.82 1.07 -5.32
CA GLN A 64 16.19 1.12 -4.82
C GLN A 64 16.42 0.10 -3.69
N GLN A 65 15.52 0.05 -2.71
CA GLN A 65 15.61 -0.86 -1.58
C GLN A 65 15.60 -2.33 -2.01
N TYR A 66 14.63 -2.72 -2.85
CA TYR A 66 14.51 -4.10 -3.30
C TYR A 66 15.56 -4.49 -4.35
N SER A 67 16.16 -3.54 -5.08
CA SER A 67 17.29 -3.83 -5.97
C SER A 67 18.53 -4.26 -5.20
N ALA A 68 18.79 -3.68 -4.03
CA ALA A 68 19.85 -4.15 -3.15
C ALA A 68 19.59 -5.59 -2.67
N GLY A 69 18.40 -5.89 -2.15
CA GLY A 69 18.02 -7.24 -1.73
C GLY A 69 18.03 -8.25 -2.88
N PHE A 70 17.68 -7.85 -4.12
CA PHE A 70 17.78 -8.69 -5.31
C PHE A 70 19.23 -9.16 -5.57
N LEU A 71 20.19 -8.23 -5.49
CA LEU A 71 21.61 -8.55 -5.69
C LEU A 71 22.16 -9.41 -4.54
N GLU A 72 21.78 -9.10 -3.30
CA GLU A 72 22.14 -9.89 -2.10
C GLU A 72 21.59 -11.34 -2.18
N ALA A 73 20.39 -11.50 -2.74
CA ALA A 73 19.79 -12.81 -2.98
C ALA A 73 20.44 -13.59 -4.15
N GLY A 74 21.45 -13.03 -4.81
CA GLY A 74 22.15 -13.64 -5.95
C GLY A 74 21.47 -13.39 -7.30
N GLY A 75 20.70 -12.31 -7.42
CA GLY A 75 20.06 -11.92 -8.68
C GLY A 75 21.06 -11.40 -9.71
N GLU A 76 20.78 -11.63 -10.98
CA GLU A 76 21.62 -11.17 -12.10
C GLU A 76 21.48 -9.66 -12.31
N GLU A 77 22.54 -8.90 -12.13
CA GLU A 77 22.53 -7.43 -12.30
C GLU A 77 21.93 -6.96 -13.63
N ASN A 78 22.08 -7.75 -14.70
CA ASN A 78 21.53 -7.42 -16.01
C ASN A 78 20.00 -7.26 -16.00
N TRP A 79 19.28 -7.96 -15.13
CA TRP A 79 17.83 -7.84 -15.03
C TRP A 79 17.39 -6.43 -14.61
N LEU A 80 18.20 -5.74 -13.80
CA LEU A 80 17.93 -4.36 -13.39
C LEU A 80 18.05 -3.34 -14.51
N ARG A 81 18.64 -3.73 -15.66
CA ARG A 81 18.74 -2.87 -16.86
C ARG A 81 17.45 -2.82 -17.68
N GLY A 82 16.51 -3.74 -17.43
CA GLY A 82 15.19 -3.74 -18.06
C GLY A 82 14.63 -5.13 -18.32
N LEU A 83 13.33 -5.17 -18.61
CA LEU A 83 12.57 -6.40 -18.80
C LEU A 83 13.11 -7.34 -19.87
N GLN A 84 13.76 -6.80 -20.93
CA GLN A 84 14.32 -7.58 -22.01
C GLN A 84 15.43 -8.54 -21.56
N HIS A 85 16.06 -8.26 -20.43
CA HIS A 85 17.14 -9.06 -19.87
C HIS A 85 16.67 -10.12 -18.87
N THR A 86 15.38 -10.11 -18.54
CA THR A 86 14.83 -11.03 -17.53
C THR A 86 14.45 -12.39 -18.12
N HIS A 87 14.29 -13.37 -17.24
CA HIS A 87 13.81 -14.68 -17.65
C HIS A 87 12.42 -14.59 -18.32
N PRO A 88 12.15 -15.32 -19.41
CA PRO A 88 10.86 -15.28 -20.12
C PRO A 88 9.66 -15.52 -19.22
N LYS A 89 9.76 -16.45 -18.25
CA LYS A 89 8.72 -16.73 -17.25
C LYS A 89 8.34 -15.47 -16.44
N ILE A 90 9.31 -14.66 -16.03
CA ILE A 90 9.07 -13.39 -15.33
C ILE A 90 8.38 -12.37 -16.22
N ARG A 91 8.80 -12.27 -17.49
CA ARG A 91 8.18 -11.32 -18.45
C ARG A 91 6.69 -11.57 -18.66
N CYS A 92 6.24 -12.80 -18.55
CA CYS A 92 4.83 -13.17 -18.72
C CYS A 92 3.93 -12.64 -17.59
N LEU A 93 4.49 -12.33 -16.44
CA LEU A 93 3.73 -11.69 -15.35
C LEU A 93 3.34 -10.24 -15.65
N GLN A 94 3.91 -9.59 -16.69
CA GLN A 94 3.70 -8.16 -16.93
C GLN A 94 2.24 -7.79 -17.15
N THR A 95 1.46 -8.65 -17.82
CA THR A 95 0.02 -8.42 -17.99
C THR A 95 -0.72 -8.48 -16.67
N LEU A 96 -0.46 -9.50 -15.83
CA LEU A 96 -1.04 -9.57 -14.49
C LEU A 96 -0.57 -8.42 -13.61
N ASN A 97 0.71 -8.05 -13.69
CA ASN A 97 1.28 -6.95 -12.94
C ASN A 97 0.53 -5.63 -13.22
N LYS A 98 0.34 -5.28 -14.50
CA LYS A 98 -0.37 -4.03 -14.85
C LYS A 98 -1.85 -4.06 -14.45
N LEU A 99 -2.51 -5.21 -14.59
CA LEU A 99 -3.91 -5.34 -14.21
C LEU A 99 -4.08 -5.25 -12.69
N LEU A 100 -3.31 -5.99 -11.91
CA LEU A 100 -3.32 -5.93 -10.44
C LEU A 100 -3.04 -4.52 -9.92
N ALA A 101 -2.11 -3.81 -10.56
CA ALA A 101 -1.75 -2.46 -10.18
C ALA A 101 -2.88 -1.44 -10.32
N HIS A 102 -3.65 -1.54 -11.42
CA HIS A 102 -4.52 -0.45 -11.84
C HIS A 102 -5.97 -0.83 -12.07
N ARG A 103 -6.24 -2.02 -12.63
CA ARG A 103 -7.59 -2.45 -13.04
C ARG A 103 -7.79 -3.94 -12.76
N PRO A 104 -7.74 -4.38 -11.48
CA PRO A 104 -7.82 -5.80 -11.13
C PRO A 104 -9.12 -6.47 -11.58
N TRP A 105 -10.21 -5.71 -11.76
CA TRP A 105 -11.49 -6.23 -12.29
C TRP A 105 -11.42 -6.74 -13.74
N LEU A 106 -10.34 -6.44 -14.47
CA LEU A 106 -10.12 -6.97 -15.82
C LEU A 106 -9.41 -8.32 -15.82
N ILE A 107 -9.00 -8.85 -14.66
CA ILE A 107 -8.36 -10.16 -14.58
C ILE A 107 -9.40 -11.24 -14.84
N THR A 108 -9.12 -12.10 -15.81
CA THR A 108 -9.99 -13.22 -16.24
C THR A 108 -9.28 -14.55 -16.12
N GLN A 109 -10.02 -15.64 -16.19
CA GLN A 109 -9.51 -17.00 -16.30
C GLN A 109 -8.47 -17.15 -17.43
N GLN A 110 -8.67 -16.47 -18.55
CA GLN A 110 -7.73 -16.52 -19.70
C GLN A 110 -6.35 -15.98 -19.36
N HIS A 111 -6.24 -14.95 -18.54
CA HIS A 111 -4.96 -14.43 -18.06
C HIS A 111 -4.22 -15.44 -17.19
N ILE A 112 -4.95 -16.18 -16.36
CA ILE A 112 -4.40 -17.25 -15.53
C ILE A 112 -3.95 -18.41 -16.42
N GLN A 113 -4.81 -18.84 -17.32
CA GLN A 113 -4.53 -19.92 -18.27
C GLN A 113 -3.29 -19.60 -19.14
N SER A 114 -3.18 -18.39 -19.66
CA SER A 114 -2.03 -18.00 -20.47
C SER A 114 -0.72 -18.03 -19.69
N SER A 115 -0.73 -17.70 -18.39
CA SER A 115 0.45 -17.80 -17.51
C SER A 115 0.83 -19.26 -17.22
N LEU A 116 -0.14 -20.15 -17.04
CA LEU A 116 0.10 -21.55 -16.71
C LEU A 116 0.46 -22.41 -17.94
N LEU A 117 -0.15 -22.14 -19.09
CA LEU A 117 -0.01 -23.00 -20.29
C LEU A 117 1.12 -22.58 -21.23
N GLN A 118 1.58 -21.37 -21.19
CA GLN A 118 2.61 -20.68 -22.00
C GLN A 118 3.40 -21.54 -23.04
N GLU A 119 2.66 -22.21 -23.91
CA GLU A 119 3.26 -23.05 -24.99
C GLU A 119 3.72 -22.24 -26.22
N LEU A 120 3.24 -21.01 -26.36
CA LEU A 120 3.36 -20.26 -27.63
C LEU A 120 4.59 -19.35 -27.75
N VAL A 121 5.32 -19.04 -26.67
CA VAL A 121 6.38 -18.01 -26.72
C VAL A 121 7.78 -18.57 -26.49
N CYS A 122 7.93 -19.68 -25.78
CA CYS A 122 9.23 -20.32 -25.56
C CYS A 122 9.09 -21.84 -25.55
N PRO A 123 9.64 -22.56 -26.53
CA PRO A 123 9.70 -24.01 -26.51
C PRO A 123 10.72 -24.48 -25.45
N GLY A 124 10.23 -24.88 -24.28
CA GLY A 124 11.04 -25.44 -23.19
C GLY A 124 10.18 -25.66 -21.95
N ALA A 125 10.34 -26.79 -21.28
CA ALA A 125 9.53 -27.22 -20.14
C ALA A 125 9.60 -26.26 -18.93
N ASP A 126 10.66 -25.46 -18.82
CA ASP A 126 10.93 -24.57 -17.67
C ASP A 126 10.18 -23.23 -17.71
N ALA A 127 9.40 -22.96 -18.75
CA ALA A 127 8.69 -21.68 -18.92
C ALA A 127 7.30 -21.65 -18.28
N ARG A 128 6.79 -22.76 -17.80
CA ARG A 128 5.44 -22.87 -17.23
C ARG A 128 5.42 -22.50 -15.75
N TRP A 129 4.40 -21.75 -15.33
CA TRP A 129 4.13 -21.51 -13.92
C TRP A 129 3.39 -22.70 -13.32
N SER A 130 3.81 -23.18 -12.15
CA SER A 130 2.93 -23.98 -11.30
C SER A 130 1.89 -23.07 -10.65
N LEU A 131 0.77 -23.64 -10.21
CA LEU A 131 -0.27 -22.85 -9.56
C LEU A 131 0.21 -22.20 -8.26
N ALA A 132 1.04 -22.92 -7.48
CA ALA A 132 1.62 -22.40 -6.24
C ALA A 132 2.59 -21.22 -6.51
N GLU A 133 3.45 -21.34 -7.52
CA GLU A 133 4.33 -20.24 -7.95
C GLU A 133 3.53 -19.01 -8.41
N LEU A 134 2.48 -19.24 -9.21
CA LEU A 134 1.65 -18.14 -9.72
C LEU A 134 0.93 -17.41 -8.60
N ILE A 135 0.36 -18.14 -7.63
CA ILE A 135 -0.30 -17.52 -6.47
C ILE A 135 0.71 -16.74 -5.63
N HIS A 136 1.90 -17.29 -5.38
CA HIS A 136 2.96 -16.57 -4.66
C HIS A 136 3.33 -15.28 -5.40
N ALA A 137 3.52 -15.33 -6.73
CA ALA A 137 3.80 -14.16 -7.55
C ALA A 137 2.66 -13.11 -7.49
N VAL A 138 1.40 -13.55 -7.51
CA VAL A 138 0.22 -12.67 -7.38
C VAL A 138 0.21 -11.97 -6.02
N VAL A 139 0.48 -12.70 -4.94
CA VAL A 139 0.54 -12.11 -3.59
C VAL A 139 1.68 -11.10 -3.50
N LEU A 140 2.87 -11.43 -4.00
CA LEU A 140 4.02 -10.51 -4.06
C LEU A 140 3.66 -9.22 -4.81
N MET A 141 3.06 -9.34 -6.00
CA MET A 141 2.66 -8.17 -6.79
C MET A 141 1.59 -7.33 -6.07
N ALA A 142 0.53 -7.95 -5.59
CA ALA A 142 -0.56 -7.23 -4.90
C ALA A 142 -0.07 -6.54 -3.62
N HIS A 143 0.76 -7.23 -2.83
CA HIS A 143 1.41 -6.66 -1.64
C HIS A 143 2.30 -5.46 -2.00
N SER A 144 3.10 -5.59 -3.05
CA SER A 144 4.03 -4.53 -3.49
C SER A 144 3.29 -3.30 -4.03
N HIS A 145 2.19 -3.48 -4.77
CA HIS A 145 1.34 -2.38 -5.22
C HIS A 145 0.72 -1.62 -4.06
N SER A 146 0.26 -2.33 -3.04
CA SER A 146 -0.32 -1.71 -1.85
C SER A 146 0.73 -1.02 -0.99
N LEU A 147 1.93 -1.61 -0.85
CA LEU A 147 3.05 -1.00 -0.15
C LEU A 147 3.54 0.29 -0.84
N ALA A 148 3.55 0.33 -2.17
CA ALA A 148 3.85 1.56 -2.91
C ALA A 148 2.84 2.67 -2.59
N SER A 149 1.55 2.35 -2.45
CA SER A 149 0.54 3.31 -1.97
C SER A 149 0.85 3.83 -0.57
N PHE A 150 1.26 2.96 0.35
CA PHE A 150 1.64 3.37 1.71
C PHE A 150 2.84 4.33 1.70
N VAL A 151 3.87 4.02 0.93
CA VAL A 151 5.08 4.86 0.81
C VAL A 151 4.72 6.26 0.29
N TRP A 152 3.95 6.33 -0.79
CA TRP A 152 3.49 7.60 -1.34
C TRP A 152 2.51 8.34 -0.42
N GLY A 153 1.58 7.61 0.20
CA GLY A 153 0.60 8.15 1.14
C GLY A 153 1.26 8.79 2.37
N CYS A 154 2.26 8.14 2.94
CA CYS A 154 3.02 8.68 4.07
C CYS A 154 4.13 9.67 3.66
N GLY A 155 4.38 9.87 2.35
CA GLY A 155 5.41 10.78 1.85
C GLY A 155 6.82 10.35 2.20
N LEU A 156 7.08 9.04 2.24
CA LEU A 156 8.39 8.52 2.62
C LEU A 156 9.45 8.81 1.56
N GLN A 157 10.61 9.24 2.00
CA GLN A 157 11.75 9.59 1.16
C GLN A 157 12.89 8.59 1.39
N PRO A 158 13.82 8.43 0.42
CA PRO A 158 15.01 7.61 0.61
C PRO A 158 15.81 8.04 1.86
N GLU A 159 16.41 7.07 2.50
CA GLU A 159 17.25 7.28 3.69
C GLU A 159 18.54 8.01 3.34
N PRO A 160 19.07 8.81 4.28
CA PRO A 160 20.28 9.62 4.04
C PRO A 160 21.54 8.80 3.75
N ASP A 161 21.62 7.58 4.26
CA ASP A 161 22.77 6.68 4.09
C ASP A 161 22.82 5.98 2.72
N HIS A 162 21.80 6.16 1.88
CA HIS A 162 21.66 5.53 0.56
C HIS A 162 21.73 3.98 0.56
N LEU A 163 21.78 3.36 1.74
CA LEU A 163 21.83 1.90 1.93
C LEU A 163 20.48 1.32 2.34
N GLY A 164 19.43 2.16 2.35
CA GLY A 164 18.05 1.78 2.65
C GLY A 164 17.77 1.66 4.15
N GLY A 165 18.31 2.51 5.00
CA GLY A 165 17.93 2.60 6.41
C GLY A 165 18.99 3.15 7.36
N HIS A 166 18.61 3.33 8.61
CA HIS A 166 19.49 3.73 9.69
C HIS A 166 20.19 2.52 10.28
N THR A 167 21.51 2.40 10.04
CA THR A 167 22.32 1.30 10.55
C THR A 167 22.84 1.60 11.96
N PHE A 168 22.76 0.63 12.87
CA PHE A 168 23.42 0.74 14.17
C PHE A 168 24.89 0.40 14.01
N HIS A 169 25.75 1.39 14.26
CA HIS A 169 27.17 1.16 14.44
C HIS A 169 27.46 1.16 15.95
N PRO A 170 27.73 -0.01 16.57
CA PRO A 170 28.21 -0.01 17.95
C PRO A 170 29.50 0.78 18.02
N PRO A 171 29.72 1.61 19.06
CA PRO A 171 30.95 2.37 19.21
C PRO A 171 32.14 1.38 19.20
N SER A 172 33.03 1.52 18.23
CA SER A 172 34.27 0.71 18.15
C SER A 172 35.10 0.93 19.39
N PRO A 173 35.50 -0.13 20.11
CA PRO A 173 36.28 0.01 21.35
C PRO A 173 37.72 0.57 21.18
N SER A 174 38.12 0.86 19.95
CA SER A 174 39.53 1.13 19.63
C SER A 174 39.95 2.59 19.47
N ASN A 175 39.11 3.59 19.76
CA ASN A 175 39.50 5.01 19.56
C ASN A 175 39.68 5.84 20.85
N GLN A 176 39.97 5.23 22.01
CA GLN A 176 40.27 5.99 23.23
C GLN A 176 41.72 6.27 23.49
N GLU A 177 42.69 5.85 22.64
CA GLU A 177 44.13 6.03 22.94
C GLU A 177 44.93 6.82 21.90
N LEU A 178 44.32 7.52 20.95
CA LEU A 178 45.09 8.35 20.00
C LEU A 178 44.45 9.72 19.77
N GLY A 179 44.42 10.56 20.78
CA GLY A 179 43.85 11.89 20.66
C GLY A 179 44.45 12.96 21.55
N ASN A 180 45.77 12.91 21.80
CA ASN A 180 46.51 14.03 22.42
C ASN A 180 47.60 14.53 21.47
N ALA A 181 47.24 15.26 20.45
CA ALA A 181 48.14 16.20 19.79
C ALA A 181 47.33 17.16 18.89
N CYS A 182 47.60 18.47 19.18
CA CYS A 182 47.28 19.63 18.35
C CYS A 182 45.87 20.23 18.44
N ARG A 183 45.71 21.03 19.51
CA ARG A 183 44.96 22.29 19.39
C ARG A 183 45.83 23.34 18.72
N PRO A 184 45.31 24.23 17.92
CA PRO A 184 45.58 25.64 18.05
C PRO A 184 44.34 26.48 18.40
N HIS A 185 44.63 27.45 19.28
CA HIS A 185 43.80 28.56 19.76
C HIS A 185 43.14 29.36 18.61
N SER A 186 42.04 29.92 18.73
CA SER A 186 41.27 30.86 19.58
C SER A 186 40.70 32.00 18.74
N PRO A 187 40.10 33.02 19.30
CA PRO A 187 38.70 33.07 19.67
C PRO A 187 38.01 34.18 18.86
N THR A 188 36.78 33.98 18.47
CA THR A 188 35.92 35.13 18.18
C THR A 188 34.56 34.93 18.79
N ASN A 189 34.30 35.79 19.76
CA ASN A 189 33.00 36.10 20.29
C ASN A 189 32.01 36.35 19.16
N ASN A 190 30.98 35.51 19.03
CA ASN A 190 29.74 35.94 18.47
C ASN A 190 28.58 35.32 19.30
N LYS A 191 27.91 36.20 19.99
CA LYS A 191 26.63 35.94 20.65
C LYS A 191 25.68 35.21 19.70
N PRO A 192 24.91 34.24 20.17
CA PRO A 192 23.80 33.75 19.39
C PRO A 192 22.76 34.87 19.32
N GLN A 193 22.55 35.39 18.13
CA GLN A 193 21.36 36.14 17.82
C GLN A 193 20.19 35.15 17.86
N SER A 194 19.26 35.40 18.80
CA SER A 194 17.95 34.80 18.81
C SER A 194 17.26 35.14 17.49
N LEU A 195 17.16 34.17 16.61
CA LEU A 195 16.22 34.20 15.52
C LEU A 195 14.82 34.10 16.14
N HIS A 196 14.18 35.27 16.25
CA HIS A 196 12.74 35.33 16.40
C HIS A 196 12.12 34.62 15.22
N SER A 197 11.62 33.42 15.45
CA SER A 197 10.59 32.83 14.60
C SER A 197 9.41 33.78 14.60
N PRO A 198 8.85 34.16 13.43
CA PRO A 198 7.62 34.90 13.42
C PRO A 198 6.55 34.04 14.12
N ALA A 199 5.92 34.62 15.11
CA ALA A 199 4.76 34.06 15.77
C ALA A 199 3.79 33.61 14.69
N SER A 200 3.55 32.31 14.63
CA SER A 200 2.40 31.76 13.93
C SER A 200 1.17 32.36 14.58
N GLU A 201 0.44 33.13 13.81
CA GLU A 201 -0.88 33.64 14.18
C GLU A 201 -1.70 32.48 14.73
N ASP A 202 -2.28 32.71 15.90
CA ASP A 202 -3.28 31.90 16.57
C ASP A 202 -4.42 31.53 15.57
N GLY A 203 -4.24 30.44 14.85
CA GLY A 203 -5.31 29.75 14.16
C GLY A 203 -6.12 29.02 15.21
N LYS A 204 -7.21 29.63 15.60
CA LYS A 204 -8.21 29.24 16.58
C LYS A 204 -8.29 27.73 16.84
N PRO A 205 -8.09 27.25 18.08
CA PRO A 205 -8.35 25.89 18.49
C PRO A 205 -9.81 25.45 18.28
N GLU A 206 -10.73 26.38 18.12
CA GLU A 206 -12.17 26.14 17.91
C GLU A 206 -12.51 25.40 16.61
N VAL A 207 -11.76 25.59 15.50
CA VAL A 207 -12.13 24.97 14.21
C VAL A 207 -11.81 23.46 14.20
N GLY A 208 -10.78 23.04 14.89
CA GLY A 208 -10.41 21.63 14.92
C GLY A 208 -11.23 20.77 15.86
N VAL A 209 -11.63 21.35 16.98
CA VAL A 209 -12.58 20.73 17.90
C VAL A 209 -13.92 20.55 17.18
N MET A 210 -14.35 21.53 16.38
CA MET A 210 -15.59 21.43 15.58
C MET A 210 -15.54 20.31 14.53
N GLU A 211 -14.41 20.08 13.86
CA GLU A 211 -14.29 19.02 12.85
C GLU A 211 -14.51 17.63 13.48
N VAL A 212 -13.86 17.35 14.60
CA VAL A 212 -13.98 16.10 15.34
C VAL A 212 -15.36 15.92 15.96
N GLU A 213 -15.90 16.96 16.58
CA GLU A 213 -17.26 16.95 17.18
C GLU A 213 -18.34 16.74 16.12
N VAL A 214 -18.20 17.35 14.93
CA VAL A 214 -19.12 17.13 13.81
C VAL A 214 -19.06 15.69 13.33
N LEU A 215 -17.86 15.09 13.25
CA LEU A 215 -17.71 13.71 12.85
C LEU A 215 -18.28 12.74 13.90
N MET A 216 -18.06 13.02 15.18
CA MET A 216 -18.66 12.25 16.29
C MET A 216 -20.20 12.34 16.28
N LYS A 217 -20.76 13.53 16.06
CA LYS A 217 -22.20 13.71 15.90
C LYS A 217 -22.76 12.90 14.72
N ARG A 218 -22.08 12.92 13.57
CA ARG A 218 -22.48 12.15 12.40
C ARG A 218 -22.46 10.64 12.66
N MET A 219 -21.46 10.12 13.41
CA MET A 219 -21.43 8.71 13.80
C MET A 219 -22.63 8.33 14.69
N VAL A 220 -23.03 9.21 15.62
CA VAL A 220 -24.20 8.98 16.48
C VAL A 220 -25.51 9.09 15.70
N GLU A 221 -25.61 10.03 14.75
CA GLU A 221 -26.79 10.19 13.89
C GLU A 221 -27.01 9.00 12.96
N LEU A 222 -25.94 8.41 12.39
CA LEU A 222 -26.03 7.21 11.55
C LEU A 222 -26.65 6.02 12.27
N GLN A 223 -26.47 5.91 13.58
CA GLN A 223 -27.11 4.86 14.38
C GLN A 223 -28.62 5.06 14.54
N ARG A 224 -29.15 6.23 14.15
CA ARG A 224 -30.57 6.63 14.34
C ARG A 224 -31.35 6.80 13.05
N GLN A 225 -30.70 6.84 11.88
CA GLN A 225 -31.38 7.13 10.60
C GLN A 225 -31.54 5.85 9.76
N GLU A 226 -32.79 5.57 9.37
CA GLU A 226 -33.11 4.59 8.34
C GLU A 226 -33.12 5.29 6.96
N TRP A 227 -32.10 5.05 6.16
CA TRP A 227 -32.03 5.49 4.76
C TRP A 227 -32.41 4.33 3.85
N SER A 228 -33.10 4.62 2.73
CA SER A 228 -33.30 3.56 1.73
C SER A 228 -31.97 3.24 1.04
N GLN A 229 -31.72 1.97 0.78
CA GLN A 229 -30.48 1.51 0.16
C GLN A 229 -30.24 2.15 -1.22
N GLU A 230 -31.31 2.38 -1.99
CA GLU A 230 -31.24 2.98 -3.32
C GLU A 230 -30.81 4.46 -3.28
N GLU A 231 -31.32 5.23 -2.31
CA GLU A 231 -30.89 6.63 -2.12
C GLU A 231 -29.43 6.75 -1.71
N MET A 232 -28.96 5.85 -0.84
CA MET A 232 -27.56 5.80 -0.41
C MET A 232 -26.61 5.46 -1.57
N ILE A 233 -26.96 4.46 -2.39
CA ILE A 233 -26.19 4.06 -3.56
C ILE A 233 -26.11 5.22 -4.57
N THR A 234 -27.25 5.85 -4.89
CA THR A 234 -27.32 6.95 -5.85
C THR A 234 -26.47 8.16 -5.40
N ARG A 235 -26.52 8.51 -4.13
CA ARG A 235 -25.70 9.57 -3.54
C ARG A 235 -24.23 9.22 -3.57
N PHE A 236 -23.87 7.99 -3.19
CA PHE A 236 -22.49 7.52 -3.22
C PHE A 236 -21.91 7.57 -4.64
N GLU A 237 -22.62 7.07 -5.66
CA GLU A 237 -22.16 7.08 -7.04
C GLU A 237 -21.96 8.51 -7.57
N ARG A 238 -22.82 9.45 -7.19
CA ARG A 238 -22.66 10.88 -7.53
C ARG A 238 -21.40 11.46 -6.90
N GLU A 239 -21.23 11.30 -5.60
CA GLU A 239 -20.06 11.83 -4.88
C GLU A 239 -18.75 11.19 -5.39
N ARG A 240 -18.77 9.90 -5.69
CA ARG A 240 -17.62 9.19 -6.25
C ARG A 240 -17.17 9.75 -7.60
N ARG A 241 -18.11 10.14 -8.47
CA ARG A 241 -17.82 10.78 -9.76
C ARG A 241 -17.26 12.19 -9.61
N GLU A 242 -17.75 12.94 -8.62
CA GLU A 242 -17.31 14.32 -8.34
C GLU A 242 -15.90 14.38 -7.72
N VAL A 243 -15.44 13.30 -7.10
CA VAL A 243 -14.07 13.18 -6.55
C VAL A 243 -13.10 12.85 -7.67
N ILE A 244 -12.69 13.86 -8.44
CA ILE A 244 -11.64 13.74 -9.45
C ILE A 244 -10.31 14.13 -8.79
N PRO A 245 -9.26 13.29 -8.81
CA PRO A 245 -7.94 13.70 -8.39
C PRO A 245 -7.48 14.87 -9.24
N THR A 246 -7.05 15.96 -8.61
CA THR A 246 -6.48 17.10 -9.33
C THR A 246 -5.22 16.60 -10.03
N ALA A 247 -5.18 16.70 -11.36
CA ALA A 247 -4.01 16.30 -12.14
C ALA A 247 -2.78 17.09 -11.67
N VAL A 248 -1.88 16.42 -10.98
CA VAL A 248 -0.57 16.98 -10.65
C VAL A 248 0.30 16.84 -11.89
N VAL A 249 1.00 17.89 -12.25
CA VAL A 249 1.98 17.85 -13.34
C VAL A 249 3.00 16.75 -13.03
N ARG A 250 2.93 15.66 -13.78
CA ARG A 250 3.85 14.52 -13.62
C ARG A 250 5.24 14.99 -14.02
N GLY A 251 6.20 14.92 -13.10
CA GLY A 251 7.59 14.89 -13.49
C GLY A 251 7.83 13.66 -14.39
N THR A 252 8.71 13.77 -15.37
CA THR A 252 9.08 12.62 -16.21
C THR A 252 9.68 11.54 -15.32
N PRO A 253 9.12 10.31 -15.28
CA PRO A 253 9.69 9.26 -14.48
C PRO A 253 11.12 8.96 -14.91
N PRO A 254 12.03 8.59 -13.99
CA PRO A 254 13.38 8.19 -14.37
C PRO A 254 13.35 7.08 -15.43
N ASP A 255 14.14 7.22 -16.49
CA ASP A 255 14.25 6.23 -17.58
C ASP A 255 14.43 4.79 -17.05
N LEU A 256 15.08 4.65 -15.91
CA LEU A 256 15.29 3.37 -15.25
C LEU A 256 13.95 2.66 -14.92
N LEU A 257 12.97 3.40 -14.37
CA LEU A 257 11.67 2.81 -14.00
C LEU A 257 10.86 2.39 -15.21
N LEU A 258 10.93 3.16 -16.30
CA LEU A 258 10.20 2.84 -17.54
C LEU A 258 10.69 1.54 -18.20
N ARG A 259 11.97 1.19 -18.02
CA ARG A 259 12.54 -0.06 -18.55
C ARG A 259 12.08 -1.31 -17.81
N LEU A 260 11.59 -1.15 -16.57
CA LEU A 260 11.14 -2.24 -15.71
C LEU A 260 9.65 -2.56 -15.87
N VAL A 261 8.92 -1.80 -16.67
CA VAL A 261 7.47 -1.96 -16.84
C VAL A 261 7.10 -2.03 -18.32
N GLN A 262 6.07 -2.83 -18.60
CA GLN A 262 5.43 -2.87 -19.93
C GLN A 262 4.22 -1.91 -19.91
N ASP A 263 3.96 -1.22 -21.03
CA ASP A 263 2.83 -0.29 -21.17
C ASP A 263 2.79 0.74 -20.02
N PRO A 264 3.77 1.63 -19.91
CA PRO A 264 3.85 2.59 -18.79
C PRO A 264 2.67 3.56 -18.74
N ASP A 265 1.97 3.77 -19.87
CA ASP A 265 0.79 4.64 -19.96
C ASP A 265 -0.49 3.98 -19.42
N PHE A 266 -0.49 2.66 -19.22
CA PHE A 266 -1.62 1.95 -18.64
C PHE A 266 -1.78 2.35 -17.17
N SER A 267 -2.89 2.99 -16.82
CA SER A 267 -3.17 3.55 -15.51
C SER A 267 -4.57 3.19 -15.02
N TYR A 268 -4.90 3.58 -13.80
CA TYR A 268 -6.24 3.43 -13.25
C TYR A 268 -7.26 4.20 -14.09
N GLU A 269 -8.40 3.59 -14.30
CA GLU A 269 -9.59 4.18 -14.89
C GLU A 269 -10.74 4.01 -13.90
N ASP A 270 -11.55 5.05 -13.74
CA ASP A 270 -12.64 5.00 -12.76
C ASP A 270 -13.63 3.88 -13.10
N PHE A 271 -13.82 2.98 -12.16
CA PHE A 271 -14.71 1.83 -12.34
C PHE A 271 -16.15 2.26 -12.69
N SER A 272 -16.58 3.46 -12.27
CA SER A 272 -17.91 3.99 -12.58
C SER A 272 -18.10 4.44 -14.03
N VAL A 273 -16.99 4.75 -14.72
CA VAL A 273 -17.00 5.27 -16.12
C VAL A 273 -16.68 4.17 -17.13
N ARG A 274 -16.50 2.92 -16.66
CA ARG A 274 -16.23 1.78 -17.54
C ARG A 274 -17.34 1.61 -18.58
N GLY A 275 -16.98 1.20 -19.79
CA GLY A 275 -17.93 0.96 -20.88
C GLY A 275 -18.90 -0.20 -20.59
N GLU A 276 -19.95 -0.31 -21.40
CA GLU A 276 -20.99 -1.33 -21.25
C GLU A 276 -20.47 -2.79 -21.32
N GLN A 277 -19.32 -3.01 -21.93
CA GLN A 277 -18.66 -4.33 -22.02
C GLN A 277 -17.82 -4.69 -20.80
N SER A 278 -17.74 -3.80 -19.81
CA SER A 278 -16.95 -4.05 -18.62
C SER A 278 -17.63 -5.03 -17.67
N PRO A 279 -16.85 -5.79 -16.89
CA PRO A 279 -17.43 -6.76 -15.97
C PRO A 279 -18.31 -6.08 -14.93
N PRO A 280 -19.36 -6.77 -14.45
CA PRO A 280 -20.21 -6.25 -13.39
C PRO A 280 -19.41 -6.06 -12.09
N THR A 281 -20.01 -5.34 -11.15
CA THR A 281 -19.45 -5.23 -9.78
C THR A 281 -19.34 -6.61 -9.16
N MET A 282 -18.26 -6.86 -8.43
CA MET A 282 -18.11 -8.07 -7.63
C MET A 282 -18.91 -7.92 -6.34
N ARG A 283 -19.75 -8.91 -6.02
CA ARG A 283 -20.53 -8.96 -4.79
C ARG A 283 -19.88 -9.91 -3.79
N ALA A 284 -20.06 -9.66 -2.50
CA ALA A 284 -19.59 -10.57 -1.46
C ALA A 284 -20.18 -11.99 -1.61
N GLN A 285 -21.44 -12.09 -2.03
CA GLN A 285 -22.11 -13.38 -2.30
C GLN A 285 -21.46 -14.16 -3.44
N ASP A 286 -20.87 -13.48 -4.43
CA ASP A 286 -20.23 -14.13 -5.57
C ASP A 286 -18.80 -14.58 -5.20
N TYR A 287 -18.06 -13.76 -4.47
CA TYR A 287 -16.71 -14.06 -4.02
C TYR A 287 -16.29 -13.14 -2.88
N SER A 288 -16.03 -13.72 -1.72
CA SER A 288 -15.53 -13.02 -0.52
C SER A 288 -14.16 -13.55 -0.11
N TRP A 289 -13.47 -12.80 0.74
CA TRP A 289 -12.21 -13.25 1.32
C TRP A 289 -12.47 -14.40 2.30
N GLU A 290 -13.42 -14.24 3.19
CA GLU A 290 -13.72 -15.15 4.29
C GLU A 290 -14.14 -16.54 3.79
N ASP A 291 -15.05 -16.59 2.80
CA ASP A 291 -15.63 -17.85 2.31
C ASP A 291 -14.80 -18.51 1.20
N HIS A 292 -14.08 -17.72 0.40
CA HIS A 292 -13.46 -18.20 -0.83
C HIS A 292 -11.96 -17.95 -0.90
N GLY A 293 -11.52 -16.68 -0.78
CA GLY A 293 -10.13 -16.25 -0.96
C GLY A 293 -9.19 -16.91 0.05
N PHE A 294 -9.54 -16.83 1.32
CA PHE A 294 -8.80 -17.46 2.40
C PHE A 294 -8.71 -18.98 2.21
N SER A 295 -9.81 -19.64 1.89
CA SER A 295 -9.85 -21.10 1.70
C SER A 295 -8.95 -21.57 0.56
N LEU A 296 -8.94 -20.85 -0.58
CA LEU A 296 -8.05 -21.15 -1.70
C LEU A 296 -6.58 -20.94 -1.32
N MET A 297 -6.28 -19.81 -0.70
CA MET A 297 -4.93 -19.49 -0.22
C MET A 297 -4.42 -20.52 0.80
N ASN A 298 -5.24 -20.86 1.79
CA ASN A 298 -4.89 -21.82 2.84
C ASN A 298 -4.58 -23.23 2.31
N ARG A 299 -5.21 -23.61 1.20
CA ARG A 299 -4.92 -24.91 0.54
C ARG A 299 -3.56 -24.92 -0.16
N LEU A 300 -3.09 -23.78 -0.68
CA LEU A 300 -1.91 -23.73 -1.55
C LEU A 300 -0.70 -23.06 -0.86
N LEU A 301 -0.94 -22.08 0.00
CA LEU A 301 0.06 -21.34 0.78
C LEU A 301 -0.48 -21.08 2.21
N PRO A 302 -0.56 -22.11 3.07
CA PRO A 302 -1.26 -22.02 4.36
C PRO A 302 -0.68 -20.93 5.27
N ASP A 303 0.65 -20.86 5.42
CA ASP A 303 1.29 -19.87 6.30
C ASP A 303 0.99 -18.45 5.83
N MET A 304 1.00 -18.22 4.51
CA MET A 304 0.72 -16.92 3.93
C MET A 304 -0.76 -16.51 4.14
N SER A 305 -1.69 -17.46 4.06
CA SER A 305 -3.11 -17.16 4.29
C SER A 305 -3.38 -16.68 5.71
N GLN A 306 -2.73 -17.31 6.71
CA GLN A 306 -2.86 -16.94 8.11
C GLN A 306 -2.26 -15.55 8.38
N LEU A 307 -1.06 -15.27 7.85
CA LEU A 307 -0.41 -13.97 8.00
C LEU A 307 -1.22 -12.83 7.37
N LEU A 308 -1.83 -13.06 6.21
CA LEU A 308 -2.69 -12.06 5.57
C LEU A 308 -3.98 -11.82 6.37
N GLU A 309 -4.63 -12.88 6.84
CA GLU A 309 -5.82 -12.79 7.69
C GLU A 309 -5.54 -12.01 8.97
N GLU A 310 -4.48 -12.37 9.69
CA GLU A 310 -4.06 -11.68 10.90
C GLU A 310 -3.81 -10.20 10.63
N LYS A 311 -3.11 -9.87 9.54
CA LYS A 311 -2.82 -8.49 9.17
C LYS A 311 -4.08 -7.69 8.85
N PHE A 312 -5.06 -8.26 8.15
CA PHE A 312 -6.36 -7.62 7.89
C PHE A 312 -7.15 -7.37 9.18
N GLN A 313 -7.13 -8.32 10.11
CA GLN A 313 -7.81 -8.17 11.40
C GLN A 313 -7.13 -7.12 12.28
N VAL A 314 -5.81 -7.16 12.41
CA VAL A 314 -5.04 -6.23 13.23
C VAL A 314 -5.22 -4.80 12.74
N VAL A 315 -5.12 -4.54 11.44
CA VAL A 315 -5.27 -3.17 10.91
C VAL A 315 -6.65 -2.59 11.20
N CYS A 316 -7.69 -3.41 11.19
CA CYS A 316 -9.04 -2.98 11.54
C CYS A 316 -9.21 -2.68 13.04
N GLY A 317 -8.36 -3.25 13.90
CA GLY A 317 -8.40 -3.07 15.35
C GLY A 317 -7.61 -1.87 15.90
N LEU A 318 -6.65 -1.32 15.12
CA LEU A 318 -5.78 -0.23 15.56
C LEU A 318 -6.57 1.04 15.90
N THR A 319 -6.06 1.83 16.84
CA THR A 319 -6.64 3.11 17.31
C THR A 319 -8.14 3.04 17.67
N TYR A 320 -8.58 1.88 18.14
CA TYR A 320 -9.99 1.52 18.29
C TYR A 320 -10.82 2.53 19.07
N ASN A 321 -10.30 3.09 20.16
CA ASN A 321 -11.05 3.96 21.07
C ASN A 321 -10.55 5.41 21.08
N ARG A 322 -9.93 5.89 19.99
CA ARG A 322 -9.37 7.25 19.96
C ARG A 322 -9.74 7.98 18.69
N MET A 323 -10.02 9.27 18.83
CA MET A 323 -10.25 10.20 17.73
C MET A 323 -9.70 11.58 18.12
N ALA A 324 -8.56 11.95 17.57
CA ALA A 324 -7.81 13.16 17.88
C ALA A 324 -7.50 13.28 19.39
N MET A 325 -8.15 14.21 20.09
CA MET A 325 -7.97 14.43 21.54
C MET A 325 -8.97 13.65 22.40
N HIS A 326 -9.97 13.00 21.77
CA HIS A 326 -11.01 12.27 22.48
C HIS A 326 -10.61 10.81 22.65
N GLU A 327 -10.81 10.30 23.87
CA GLU A 327 -10.65 8.88 24.21
C GLU A 327 -12.03 8.23 24.35
N ASP A 328 -12.07 6.92 24.30
CA ASP A 328 -13.30 6.11 24.40
C ASP A 328 -14.33 6.34 23.28
N VAL A 329 -13.87 6.73 22.09
CA VAL A 329 -14.72 6.90 20.90
C VAL A 329 -14.69 5.62 20.07
N ASP A 330 -15.86 5.04 19.79
CA ASP A 330 -15.96 3.91 18.87
C ASP A 330 -15.78 4.36 17.42
N THR A 331 -14.62 4.03 16.85
CA THR A 331 -14.27 4.40 15.48
C THR A 331 -14.46 3.26 14.47
N ARG A 332 -15.15 2.15 14.83
CA ARG A 332 -15.37 0.99 13.94
C ARG A 332 -16.07 1.35 12.64
N SER A 333 -17.15 2.13 12.72
CA SER A 333 -17.90 2.56 11.54
C SER A 333 -17.05 3.41 10.59
N LEU A 334 -16.18 4.26 11.11
CA LEU A 334 -15.26 5.06 10.30
C LEU A 334 -14.24 4.18 9.55
N ARG A 335 -13.65 3.19 10.23
CA ARG A 335 -12.71 2.25 9.61
C ARG A 335 -13.39 1.39 8.56
N LYS A 336 -14.60 0.88 8.86
CA LYS A 336 -15.43 0.14 7.92
C LYS A 336 -15.77 0.99 6.70
N ALA A 337 -16.15 2.26 6.90
CA ALA A 337 -16.44 3.18 5.81
C ALA A 337 -15.21 3.39 4.89
N LEU A 338 -14.01 3.56 5.47
CA LEU A 338 -12.76 3.67 4.69
C LEU A 338 -12.49 2.41 3.87
N TRP A 339 -12.55 1.24 4.50
CA TRP A 339 -12.33 -0.05 3.86
C TRP A 339 -13.28 -0.25 2.67
N ASN A 340 -14.56 -0.05 2.92
CA ASN A 340 -15.59 -0.22 1.90
C ASN A 340 -15.49 0.80 0.78
N TYR A 341 -15.11 2.05 1.08
CA TYR A 341 -14.86 3.05 0.04
C TYR A 341 -13.73 2.63 -0.90
N ILE A 342 -12.63 2.11 -0.36
CA ILE A 342 -11.50 1.61 -1.16
C ILE A 342 -11.93 0.42 -2.02
N HIS A 343 -12.66 -0.55 -1.46
CA HIS A 343 -13.22 -1.67 -2.21
C HIS A 343 -14.12 -1.21 -3.37
N CYS A 344 -14.97 -0.22 -3.12
CA CYS A 344 -15.83 0.36 -4.16
C CYS A 344 -15.06 1.04 -5.29
N LEU A 345 -13.90 1.66 -5.00
CA LEU A 345 -13.03 2.22 -6.05
C LEU A 345 -12.57 1.14 -7.04
N TYR A 346 -12.45 -0.12 -6.58
CA TYR A 346 -12.09 -1.28 -7.38
C TYR A 346 -13.29 -2.12 -7.83
N GLY A 347 -14.53 -1.63 -7.65
CA GLY A 347 -15.73 -2.31 -8.13
C GLY A 347 -16.21 -3.47 -7.27
N ILE A 348 -15.75 -3.54 -6.01
CA ILE A 348 -16.23 -4.51 -5.02
C ILE A 348 -17.35 -3.87 -4.21
N ARG A 349 -18.52 -4.51 -4.16
CA ARG A 349 -19.69 -4.05 -3.40
C ARG A 349 -20.27 -5.21 -2.62
N TYR A 350 -20.66 -4.93 -1.40
CA TYR A 350 -21.34 -5.86 -0.53
C TYR A 350 -22.85 -5.53 -0.54
N ASP A 351 -23.70 -6.54 -0.67
CA ASP A 351 -25.15 -6.32 -0.71
C ASP A 351 -25.72 -5.81 0.62
N ASP A 352 -25.06 -6.17 1.74
CA ASP A 352 -25.38 -5.73 3.10
C ASP A 352 -24.63 -4.45 3.52
N TYR A 353 -23.99 -3.78 2.58
CA TYR A 353 -23.17 -2.63 2.85
C TYR A 353 -23.97 -1.35 3.04
N ASP A 354 -23.78 -0.68 4.17
CA ASP A 354 -24.35 0.63 4.43
C ASP A 354 -23.55 1.77 3.78
N TYR A 355 -23.98 2.20 2.60
CA TYR A 355 -23.39 3.35 1.91
C TYR A 355 -23.58 4.68 2.65
N GLY A 356 -24.49 4.75 3.61
CA GLY A 356 -24.68 5.89 4.48
C GLY A 356 -23.42 6.21 5.28
N GLU A 357 -22.73 5.18 5.79
CA GLU A 357 -21.47 5.37 6.53
C GLU A 357 -20.42 6.12 5.67
N VAL A 358 -20.21 5.70 4.41
CA VAL A 358 -19.25 6.35 3.51
C VAL A 358 -19.66 7.81 3.21
N ASN A 359 -20.94 8.04 2.96
CA ASN A 359 -21.43 9.36 2.58
C ASN A 359 -21.39 10.36 3.74
N VAL A 360 -21.64 9.88 4.95
CA VAL A 360 -21.76 10.74 6.15
C VAL A 360 -20.42 10.89 6.87
N LEU A 361 -19.61 9.82 6.96
CA LEU A 361 -18.37 9.83 7.74
C LEU A 361 -17.17 10.30 6.95
N LEU A 362 -17.08 10.00 5.65
CA LEU A 362 -15.94 10.37 4.85
C LEU A 362 -16.19 11.72 4.15
N GLU A 363 -15.58 12.76 4.67
CA GLU A 363 -15.61 14.08 4.03
C GLU A 363 -14.88 14.09 2.68
N ARG A 364 -15.16 15.08 1.86
CA ARG A 364 -14.60 15.20 0.50
C ARG A 364 -13.07 15.18 0.49
N GLY A 365 -12.41 15.90 1.41
CA GLY A 365 -10.95 15.97 1.49
C GLY A 365 -10.33 14.60 1.70
N LEU A 366 -10.89 13.80 2.62
CA LEU A 366 -10.46 12.45 2.88
C LEU A 366 -10.73 11.52 1.69
N LYS A 367 -11.91 11.61 1.04
CA LYS A 367 -12.22 10.83 -0.16
C LYS A 367 -11.25 11.11 -1.30
N VAL A 368 -10.91 12.39 -1.56
CA VAL A 368 -9.92 12.78 -2.57
C VAL A 368 -8.56 12.17 -2.23
N TYR A 369 -8.11 12.31 -0.99
CA TYR A 369 -6.84 11.74 -0.54
C TYR A 369 -6.80 10.21 -0.75
N VAL A 370 -7.79 9.50 -0.23
CA VAL A 370 -7.88 8.03 -0.31
C VAL A 370 -7.90 7.56 -1.77
N LYS A 371 -8.70 8.21 -2.64
CA LYS A 371 -8.77 7.88 -4.06
C LYS A 371 -7.44 8.13 -4.76
N THR A 372 -6.76 9.24 -4.46
CA THR A 372 -5.44 9.52 -5.04
C THR A 372 -4.41 8.46 -4.63
N VAL A 373 -4.28 8.19 -3.34
CA VAL A 373 -3.29 7.22 -2.83
C VAL A 373 -3.60 5.79 -3.30
N ALA A 374 -4.88 5.41 -3.39
CA ALA A 374 -5.25 4.08 -3.87
C ALA A 374 -5.03 3.90 -5.36
N CYS A 375 -5.41 4.89 -6.18
CA CYS A 375 -5.53 4.75 -7.63
C CYS A 375 -4.35 5.38 -8.40
N HIS A 376 -3.76 6.45 -7.87
CA HIS A 376 -2.66 7.22 -8.46
C HIS A 376 -1.65 7.63 -7.38
N PRO A 377 -1.00 6.66 -6.70
CA PRO A 377 -0.14 6.96 -5.55
C PRO A 377 0.96 7.96 -5.89
N GLU A 378 1.51 7.91 -7.09
CA GLU A 378 2.55 8.83 -7.60
C GLU A 378 2.08 10.30 -7.70
N GLN A 379 0.79 10.55 -7.59
CA GLN A 379 0.22 11.91 -7.58
C GLN A 379 -0.03 12.45 -6.16
N THR A 380 0.33 11.69 -5.14
CA THR A 380 0.16 12.11 -3.76
C THR A 380 1.13 13.24 -3.43
N THR A 381 0.60 14.31 -2.82
CA THR A 381 1.37 15.49 -2.42
C THR A 381 1.28 15.73 -0.91
N ALA A 382 2.27 16.42 -0.36
CA ALA A 382 2.25 16.82 1.05
C ALA A 382 1.03 17.69 1.39
N SER A 383 0.54 18.49 0.43
CA SER A 383 -0.67 19.31 0.61
C SER A 383 -1.92 18.46 0.77
N LEU A 384 -2.06 17.37 0.00
CA LEU A 384 -3.18 16.43 0.15
C LEU A 384 -3.13 15.73 1.52
N TYR A 385 -1.94 15.28 1.95
CA TYR A 385 -1.77 14.68 3.28
C TYR A 385 -2.08 15.65 4.41
N SER A 386 -1.73 16.92 4.26
CA SER A 386 -1.97 17.95 5.28
C SER A 386 -3.42 18.43 5.29
N ALA A 387 -4.15 18.32 4.17
CA ALA A 387 -5.49 18.85 4.02
C ALA A 387 -6.56 18.07 4.78
N PHE A 388 -6.42 16.73 4.91
CA PHE A 388 -7.39 15.93 5.65
C PHE A 388 -7.00 15.80 7.13
N TRP A 389 -7.99 15.76 8.00
CA TRP A 389 -7.83 15.51 9.44
C TRP A 389 -6.68 16.32 10.07
N ARG A 390 -6.72 17.61 9.93
CA ARG A 390 -5.64 18.53 10.40
C ARG A 390 -5.35 18.39 11.89
N HIS A 391 -6.35 18.06 12.68
CA HIS A 391 -6.27 17.98 14.14
C HIS A 391 -6.07 16.55 14.68
N PHE A 392 -6.03 15.57 13.78
CA PHE A 392 -5.76 14.20 14.16
C PHE A 392 -4.26 13.96 14.40
N ARG A 393 -3.94 13.01 15.25
CA ARG A 393 -2.56 12.62 15.53
C ARG A 393 -1.93 12.01 14.27
N HIS A 394 -0.63 12.13 14.16
CA HIS A 394 0.11 11.52 13.05
C HIS A 394 -0.12 9.99 12.98
N SER A 395 -0.14 9.29 14.13
CA SER A 395 -0.45 7.85 14.19
C SER A 395 -1.82 7.49 13.60
N GLU A 396 -2.85 8.34 13.79
CA GLU A 396 -4.18 8.09 13.21
C GLU A 396 -4.16 8.27 11.69
N LYS A 397 -3.42 9.25 11.16
CA LYS A 397 -3.22 9.41 9.71
C LYS A 397 -2.42 8.26 9.11
N VAL A 398 -1.42 7.74 9.83
CA VAL A 398 -0.69 6.54 9.43
C VAL A 398 -1.64 5.34 9.41
N HIS A 399 -2.51 5.20 10.40
CA HIS A 399 -3.52 4.14 10.42
C HIS A 399 -4.46 4.19 9.18
N VAL A 400 -4.87 5.37 8.73
CA VAL A 400 -5.64 5.50 7.47
C VAL A 400 -4.85 4.93 6.29
N ASN A 401 -3.54 5.19 6.22
CA ASN A 401 -2.69 4.64 5.16
C ASN A 401 -2.48 3.13 5.27
N LEU A 402 -2.45 2.57 6.48
CA LEU A 402 -2.41 1.13 6.70
C LEU A 402 -3.72 0.45 6.27
N LEU A 403 -4.88 1.03 6.64
CA LEU A 403 -6.20 0.56 6.17
C LEU A 403 -6.28 0.60 4.64
N LEU A 404 -5.78 1.68 4.03
CA LEU A 404 -5.75 1.84 2.59
C LEU A 404 -4.88 0.77 1.92
N MET A 405 -3.70 0.52 2.47
CA MET A 405 -2.78 -0.50 1.99
C MET A 405 -3.43 -1.88 2.01
N GLU A 406 -4.05 -2.27 3.14
CA GLU A 406 -4.63 -3.60 3.29
C GLU A 406 -5.93 -3.79 2.51
N ALA A 407 -6.81 -2.79 2.48
CA ALA A 407 -8.03 -2.86 1.67
C ALA A 407 -7.72 -2.96 0.17
N ARG A 408 -6.70 -2.23 -0.31
CA ARG A 408 -6.21 -2.34 -1.68
C ARG A 408 -5.61 -3.71 -1.98
N LEU A 409 -4.80 -4.24 -1.08
CA LEU A 409 -4.24 -5.59 -1.18
C LEU A 409 -5.35 -6.62 -1.30
N GLN A 410 -6.32 -6.60 -0.38
CA GLN A 410 -7.44 -7.54 -0.39
C GLN A 410 -8.26 -7.42 -1.68
N ALA A 411 -8.55 -6.20 -2.15
CA ALA A 411 -9.28 -5.98 -3.40
C ALA A 411 -8.58 -6.62 -4.62
N ALA A 412 -7.26 -6.44 -4.73
CA ALA A 412 -6.48 -7.03 -5.82
C ALA A 412 -6.46 -8.57 -5.74
N LEU A 413 -6.28 -9.12 -4.53
CA LEU A 413 -6.28 -10.56 -4.28
C LEU A 413 -7.63 -11.20 -4.62
N LEU A 414 -8.74 -10.58 -4.24
CA LEU A 414 -10.09 -11.11 -4.53
C LEU A 414 -10.30 -11.35 -6.03
N TYR A 415 -9.92 -10.41 -6.87
CA TYR A 415 -10.04 -10.57 -8.32
C TYR A 415 -9.14 -11.67 -8.89
N ALA A 416 -7.89 -11.70 -8.46
CA ALA A 416 -6.95 -12.72 -8.94
C ALA A 416 -7.33 -14.12 -8.47
N LEU A 417 -7.67 -14.29 -7.19
CA LEU A 417 -8.06 -15.58 -6.62
C LEU A 417 -9.40 -16.08 -7.22
N ARG A 418 -10.34 -15.17 -7.47
CA ARG A 418 -11.57 -15.52 -8.20
C ARG A 418 -11.26 -16.05 -9.60
N ALA A 419 -10.36 -15.40 -10.33
CA ALA A 419 -9.96 -15.87 -11.66
C ALA A 419 -9.26 -17.23 -11.61
N ILE A 420 -8.46 -17.48 -10.58
CA ILE A 420 -7.80 -18.76 -10.33
C ILE A 420 -8.83 -19.82 -9.96
N THR A 421 -9.80 -19.52 -9.09
CA THR A 421 -10.90 -20.43 -8.75
C THR A 421 -11.66 -20.86 -10.01
N ASN A 422 -12.04 -19.91 -10.86
CA ASN A 422 -12.72 -20.17 -12.12
C ASN A 422 -11.88 -21.01 -13.12
N TYR A 423 -10.56 -20.95 -13.03
CA TYR A 423 -9.67 -21.80 -13.83
C TYR A 423 -9.64 -23.24 -13.31
N MET A 424 -9.80 -23.43 -12.00
CA MET A 424 -9.71 -24.75 -11.34
C MET A 424 -11.05 -25.52 -11.39
N THR A 425 -12.16 -24.83 -11.62
CA THR A 425 -13.51 -25.40 -11.79
C THR A 425 -13.84 -25.64 -13.24
#